data_eeeb15dead6dfb263da695cff87ee04d
#
_entry.id   eeeb15dead6dfb263da695cff87ee04d
#
_cell.length_a   1.000
_cell.length_b   1.000
_cell.length_c   1.000
_cell.angle_alpha   90.00
_cell.angle_beta   90.00
_cell.angle_gamma   90.00
#
_symmetry.space_group_name_H-M   'P 1'
#
loop_
_entity.id
_entity.type
_entity.pdbx_description
1 polymer ?
#
loop_
_entity_poly.entity_id
_entity_poly.type
_entity_poly.pdbx_seq_one_letter_code
_entity_poly.pdbx_strand_id
1 'polypeptide(L)'
;MQIDNFKFVELNQFYIAVMHYGVWLLIFLRKEQMQMKLVLAEKPSVAQSIAKVLGAAKREDGYLEGNGYVVSWCVGHLVELAQPEAYDAKYSKWAYADLPIFPMNWQYEVSAGTKKQFGILKKLMAREDVASLVCATDAG
;
A
#
# COMPACT_ATOMS: atom_id res chain seq x y z
N MET A 1 -28.57 -8.12 38.82
CA MET A 1 -28.44 -9.45 38.18
C MET A 1 -26.99 -9.50 37.63
N GLN A 2 -26.12 -10.20 38.38
CA GLN A 2 -24.71 -10.25 38.14
C GLN A 2 -24.41 -11.11 36.90
N ILE A 3 -23.59 -10.58 35.97
CA ILE A 3 -23.21 -11.27 34.72
C ILE A 3 -21.87 -11.97 34.96
N ASP A 4 -21.85 -12.93 35.91
CA ASP A 4 -20.57 -13.52 36.36
C ASP A 4 -20.24 -14.89 35.75
N ASN A 5 -20.86 -15.27 34.62
CA ASN A 5 -20.62 -16.59 34.02
C ASN A 5 -20.39 -16.56 32.50
N PHE A 6 -19.52 -15.64 32.03
CA PHE A 6 -18.99 -15.73 30.68
C PHE A 6 -17.68 -16.54 30.69
N LYS A 7 -17.70 -17.73 30.10
CA LYS A 7 -16.47 -18.47 29.77
C LYS A 7 -16.14 -18.24 28.29
N PHE A 8 -15.05 -17.55 28.04
CA PHE A 8 -14.48 -17.46 26.69
C PHE A 8 -13.59 -18.67 26.45
N VAL A 9 -13.87 -19.43 25.43
CA VAL A 9 -13.00 -20.53 24.97
C VAL A 9 -12.39 -20.11 23.65
N GLU A 10 -11.08 -20.01 23.62
CA GLU A 10 -10.32 -19.73 22.42
C GLU A 10 -10.08 -21.04 21.68
N LEU A 11 -10.77 -21.24 20.56
CA LEU A 11 -10.54 -22.35 19.65
C LEU A 11 -10.08 -21.77 18.31
N ASN A 12 -8.79 -21.85 18.04
CA ASN A 12 -8.18 -21.53 16.75
C ASN A 12 -8.80 -20.29 16.05
N GLN A 13 -8.69 -19.12 16.68
CA GLN A 13 -9.19 -17.83 16.17
C GLN A 13 -10.72 -17.62 16.22
N PHE A 14 -11.47 -18.48 16.87
CA PHE A 14 -12.90 -18.31 17.13
C PHE A 14 -13.14 -18.02 18.61
N TYR A 15 -13.84 -16.94 18.94
CA TYR A 15 -14.32 -16.71 20.28
C TYR A 15 -15.75 -17.24 20.37
N ILE A 16 -15.96 -18.30 21.15
CA ILE A 16 -17.28 -18.82 21.45
C ILE A 16 -17.64 -18.37 22.86
N ALA A 17 -18.63 -17.49 22.97
CA ALA A 17 -19.21 -17.15 24.26
C ALA A 17 -20.40 -18.08 24.51
N VAL A 18 -20.28 -18.96 25.51
CA VAL A 18 -21.38 -19.87 25.95
C VAL A 18 -22.02 -19.25 27.17
N MET A 19 -23.26 -18.81 27.05
CA MET A 19 -24.08 -18.43 28.20
C MET A 19 -24.75 -19.65 28.80
N HIS A 20 -24.64 -19.87 30.11
CA HIS A 20 -25.05 -21.07 30.84
C HIS A 20 -26.56 -21.19 31.09
N TYR A 21 -27.39 -20.34 30.55
CA TYR A 21 -28.85 -20.54 30.58
C TYR A 21 -29.46 -20.20 29.21
N GLY A 22 -29.64 -21.24 28.43
CA GLY A 22 -30.64 -21.32 27.36
C GLY A 22 -30.56 -20.28 26.24
N VAL A 23 -30.12 -20.72 25.06
CA VAL A 23 -30.62 -20.28 23.74
C VAL A 23 -29.84 -19.24 22.93
N TRP A 24 -28.70 -18.71 23.32
CA TRP A 24 -27.98 -17.89 22.34
C TRP A 24 -26.49 -18.25 22.23
N LEU A 25 -26.17 -19.02 21.22
CA LEU A 25 -24.78 -19.20 20.76
C LEU A 25 -24.41 -17.98 19.91
N LEU A 26 -23.79 -16.97 20.51
CA LEU A 26 -23.19 -15.86 19.78
C LEU A 26 -21.82 -16.30 19.29
N ILE A 27 -21.74 -16.82 18.07
CA ILE A 27 -20.48 -17.04 17.36
C ILE A 27 -20.05 -15.67 16.85
N PHE A 28 -19.17 -15.01 17.59
CA PHE A 28 -18.41 -13.88 17.05
C PHE A 28 -17.35 -14.46 16.11
N LEU A 29 -17.71 -14.63 14.85
CA LEU A 29 -16.70 -14.75 13.80
C LEU A 29 -15.93 -13.42 13.82
N ARG A 30 -14.75 -13.42 14.44
CA ARG A 30 -13.76 -12.39 14.12
C ARG A 30 -13.58 -12.55 12.63
N LYS A 31 -14.11 -11.60 11.87
CA LYS A 31 -13.76 -11.47 10.46
C LYS A 31 -12.25 -11.38 10.46
N GLU A 32 -11.57 -12.48 10.13
CA GLU A 32 -10.15 -12.43 9.86
C GLU A 32 -10.04 -11.32 8.84
N GLN A 33 -9.44 -10.21 9.25
CA GLN A 33 -9.07 -9.19 8.27
C GLN A 33 -8.13 -9.92 7.35
N MET A 34 -8.65 -10.29 6.17
CA MET A 34 -7.84 -10.95 5.16
C MET A 34 -6.65 -10.04 4.91
N GLN A 35 -5.50 -10.47 5.42
CA GLN A 35 -4.27 -9.72 5.24
C GLN A 35 -3.93 -9.70 3.77
N MET A 36 -3.98 -8.52 3.18
CA MET A 36 -3.68 -8.31 1.77
C MET A 36 -2.18 -8.16 1.56
N LYS A 37 -1.70 -8.63 0.42
CA LYS A 37 -0.33 -8.36 -0.05
C LYS A 37 -0.39 -7.31 -1.15
N LEU A 38 0.27 -6.17 -0.94
CA LEU A 38 0.40 -5.14 -1.97
C LEU A 38 1.58 -5.48 -2.86
N VAL A 39 1.32 -5.69 -4.15
CA VAL A 39 2.32 -5.93 -5.19
C VAL A 39 2.48 -4.65 -6.01
N LEU A 40 3.70 -4.15 -6.10
CA LEU A 40 4.04 -2.98 -6.90
C LEU A 40 4.82 -3.39 -8.14
N ALA A 41 4.24 -3.16 -9.30
CA ALA A 41 4.91 -3.33 -10.58
C ALA A 41 5.40 -1.98 -11.12
N GLU A 42 6.36 -1.98 -12.02
CA GLU A 42 6.88 -0.75 -12.62
C GLU A 42 5.91 -0.15 -13.65
N LYS A 43 5.19 -1.00 -14.39
CA LYS A 43 4.31 -0.58 -15.49
C LYS A 43 2.91 -1.18 -15.37
N PRO A 44 1.87 -0.49 -15.86
CA PRO A 44 0.49 -0.99 -15.82
C PRO A 44 0.32 -2.36 -16.51
N SER A 45 1.01 -2.60 -17.63
CA SER A 45 0.93 -3.86 -18.37
C SER A 45 1.49 -5.05 -17.58
N VAL A 46 2.61 -4.83 -16.88
CA VAL A 46 3.22 -5.84 -15.99
C VAL A 46 2.30 -6.13 -14.82
N ALA A 47 1.75 -5.08 -14.18
CA ALA A 47 0.77 -5.23 -13.10
C ALA A 47 -0.44 -6.08 -13.52
N GLN A 48 -1.00 -5.83 -14.72
CA GLN A 48 -2.12 -6.62 -15.24
C GLN A 48 -1.76 -8.09 -15.44
N SER A 49 -0.56 -8.38 -15.95
CA SER A 49 -0.07 -9.75 -16.12
C SER A 49 0.10 -10.45 -14.76
N ILE A 50 0.68 -9.78 -13.78
CA ILE A 50 0.84 -10.29 -12.42
C ILE A 50 -0.54 -10.52 -11.78
N ALA A 51 -1.44 -9.55 -11.87
CA ALA A 51 -2.79 -9.63 -11.31
C ALA A 51 -3.58 -10.83 -11.88
N LYS A 52 -3.44 -11.08 -13.18
CA LYS A 52 -4.06 -12.24 -13.84
C LYS A 52 -3.57 -13.56 -13.24
N VAL A 53 -2.27 -13.69 -13.01
CA VAL A 53 -1.67 -14.90 -12.41
C VAL A 53 -2.12 -15.07 -10.95
N LEU A 54 -2.17 -13.98 -10.19
CA LEU A 54 -2.55 -13.98 -8.78
C LEU A 54 -4.07 -14.07 -8.54
N GLY A 55 -4.88 -13.94 -9.59
CA GLY A 55 -6.34 -13.94 -9.47
C GLY A 55 -6.92 -12.63 -8.92
N ALA A 56 -6.19 -11.53 -8.98
CA ALA A 56 -6.65 -10.19 -8.59
C ALA A 56 -7.46 -9.57 -9.74
N ALA A 57 -8.73 -9.97 -9.89
CA ALA A 57 -9.55 -9.66 -11.06
C ALA A 57 -10.37 -8.37 -10.94
N LYS A 58 -10.62 -7.88 -9.72
CA LYS A 58 -11.41 -6.66 -9.50
C LYS A 58 -10.59 -5.44 -9.88
N ARG A 59 -11.06 -4.70 -10.88
CA ARG A 59 -10.39 -3.49 -11.35
C ARG A 59 -10.88 -2.26 -10.59
N GLU A 60 -9.94 -1.50 -10.06
CA GLU A 60 -10.16 -0.24 -9.36
C GLU A 60 -9.34 0.89 -10.01
N ASP A 61 -9.53 2.13 -9.54
CA ASP A 61 -8.74 3.27 -10.05
C ASP A 61 -7.28 3.16 -9.59
N GLY A 62 -6.41 2.78 -10.52
CA GLY A 62 -4.96 2.68 -10.29
C GLY A 62 -4.47 1.38 -9.68
N TYR A 63 -5.33 0.36 -9.51
CA TYR A 63 -4.91 -0.96 -9.02
C TYR A 63 -5.93 -2.07 -9.39
N LEU A 64 -5.54 -3.33 -9.17
CA LEU A 64 -6.41 -4.50 -9.24
C LEU A 64 -6.40 -5.20 -7.88
N GLU A 65 -7.54 -5.79 -7.49
CA GLU A 65 -7.68 -6.43 -6.19
C GLU A 65 -8.39 -7.78 -6.32
N GLY A 66 -8.01 -8.74 -5.48
CA GLY A 66 -8.63 -10.05 -5.39
C GLY A 66 -7.69 -11.10 -4.84
N ASN A 67 -8.26 -12.20 -4.37
CA ASN A 67 -7.54 -13.37 -3.89
C ASN A 67 -6.43 -13.07 -2.86
N GLY A 68 -6.64 -12.07 -1.97
CA GLY A 68 -5.65 -11.66 -0.97
C GLY A 68 -4.53 -10.77 -1.49
N TYR A 69 -4.65 -10.25 -2.72
CA TYR A 69 -3.67 -9.38 -3.34
C TYR A 69 -4.28 -8.05 -3.77
N VAL A 70 -3.49 -6.99 -3.62
CA VAL A 70 -3.68 -5.70 -4.26
C VAL A 70 -2.49 -5.50 -5.19
N VAL A 71 -2.73 -5.36 -6.48
CA VAL A 71 -1.67 -5.19 -7.48
C VAL A 71 -1.79 -3.81 -8.08
N SER A 72 -0.78 -2.98 -7.85
CA SER A 72 -0.71 -1.63 -8.38
C SER A 72 0.61 -1.44 -9.16
N TRP A 73 0.80 -0.25 -9.70
CA TRP A 73 1.93 0.03 -10.60
C TRP A 73 2.43 1.46 -10.46
N CYS A 74 3.66 1.67 -10.88
CA CYS A 74 4.22 2.96 -11.20
C CYS A 74 3.91 3.35 -12.66
N VAL A 75 4.07 4.62 -12.97
CA VAL A 75 3.96 5.16 -14.34
C VAL A 75 5.27 5.83 -14.73
N GLY A 76 6.36 5.08 -14.64
CA GLY A 76 7.72 5.60 -14.64
C GLY A 76 8.15 6.08 -13.25
N HIS A 77 9.13 6.99 -13.17
CA HIS A 77 9.57 7.54 -11.90
C HIS A 77 8.46 8.37 -11.24
N LEU A 78 7.99 7.94 -10.09
CA LEU A 78 6.97 8.67 -9.32
C LEU A 78 7.58 9.83 -8.55
N VAL A 79 8.83 9.66 -8.16
CA VAL A 79 9.61 10.62 -7.37
C VAL A 79 10.94 10.81 -8.08
N GLU A 80 11.40 12.02 -8.15
CA GLU A 80 12.68 12.41 -8.73
C GLU A 80 13.44 13.39 -7.82
N LEU A 81 14.70 13.61 -8.07
CA LEU A 81 15.45 14.62 -7.36
C LEU A 81 14.90 16.00 -7.74
N ALA A 82 14.78 16.87 -6.74
CA ALA A 82 14.39 18.25 -6.97
C ALA A 82 15.34 18.93 -7.94
N GLN A 83 14.79 19.84 -8.74
CA GLN A 83 15.59 20.62 -9.70
C GLN A 83 16.59 21.53 -8.97
N PRO A 84 17.73 21.88 -9.59
CA PRO A 84 18.77 22.70 -8.97
C PRO A 84 18.26 24.02 -8.37
N GLU A 85 17.28 24.66 -8.99
CA GLU A 85 16.68 25.89 -8.51
C GLU A 85 15.91 25.74 -7.17
N ALA A 86 15.51 24.53 -6.80
CA ALA A 86 14.91 24.27 -5.49
C ALA A 86 15.92 24.39 -4.34
N TYR A 87 17.21 24.26 -4.62
CA TYR A 87 18.28 24.41 -3.65
C TYR A 87 18.78 25.85 -3.53
N ASP A 88 18.90 26.55 -4.68
CA ASP A 88 19.29 27.95 -4.72
C ASP A 88 18.77 28.58 -6.03
N ALA A 89 18.10 29.73 -5.92
CA ALA A 89 17.54 30.44 -7.05
C ALA A 89 18.56 30.82 -8.12
N LYS A 90 19.86 30.91 -7.77
CA LYS A 90 20.94 31.16 -8.74
C LYS A 90 21.04 30.08 -9.82
N TYR A 91 20.68 28.84 -9.50
CA TYR A 91 20.75 27.71 -10.43
C TYR A 91 19.58 27.67 -11.44
N SER A 92 18.66 28.64 -11.39
CA SER A 92 17.62 28.78 -12.42
C SER A 92 18.19 29.10 -13.80
N LYS A 93 19.38 29.67 -13.84
CA LYS A 93 20.17 29.89 -15.06
C LYS A 93 21.44 29.06 -14.98
N TRP A 94 21.59 28.10 -15.85
CA TRP A 94 22.76 27.24 -15.91
C TRP A 94 24.01 28.05 -16.25
N ALA A 95 24.99 28.05 -15.36
CA ALA A 95 26.31 28.62 -15.58
C ALA A 95 27.39 27.56 -15.32
N TYR A 96 28.36 27.47 -16.21
CA TYR A 96 29.44 26.48 -16.07
C TYR A 96 30.23 26.65 -14.77
N ALA A 97 30.34 27.88 -14.29
CA ALA A 97 31.04 28.21 -13.05
C ALA A 97 30.32 27.63 -11.76
N ASP A 98 29.04 27.28 -11.87
CA ASP A 98 28.27 26.74 -10.74
C ASP A 98 28.32 25.20 -10.66
N LEU A 99 29.00 24.55 -11.59
CA LEU A 99 29.14 23.11 -11.63
C LEU A 99 30.46 22.68 -10.96
N PRO A 100 30.47 21.54 -10.24
CA PRO A 100 29.32 20.67 -9.97
C PRO A 100 28.45 21.17 -8.81
N ILE A 101 27.12 20.94 -8.89
CA ILE A 101 26.17 21.28 -7.84
C ILE A 101 26.09 20.14 -6.83
N PHE A 102 26.49 20.39 -5.58
CA PHE A 102 26.44 19.45 -4.48
C PHE A 102 25.56 19.99 -3.35
N PRO A 103 24.25 19.70 -3.35
CA PRO A 103 23.40 20.13 -2.25
C PRO A 103 23.79 19.38 -0.96
N MET A 104 23.76 20.08 0.18
CA MET A 104 24.03 19.50 1.50
C MET A 104 22.98 18.45 1.88
N ASN A 105 21.72 18.66 1.46
CA ASN A 105 20.61 17.73 1.68
C ASN A 105 19.88 17.53 0.36
N TRP A 106 19.79 16.29 -0.08
CA TRP A 106 19.05 15.93 -1.27
C TRP A 106 17.56 16.02 -1.03
N GLN A 107 16.86 16.74 -1.89
CA GLN A 107 15.41 16.87 -1.87
C GLN A 107 14.78 16.03 -2.99
N TYR A 108 13.61 15.46 -2.68
CA TYR A 108 12.86 14.64 -3.62
C TYR A 108 11.50 15.27 -3.85
N GLU A 109 11.05 15.26 -5.09
CA GLU A 109 9.76 15.80 -5.49
C GLU A 109 8.93 14.74 -6.22
N VAL A 110 7.62 14.80 -6.04
CA VAL A 110 6.70 13.96 -6.79
C VAL A 110 6.49 14.62 -8.15
N SER A 111 6.80 13.88 -9.21
CA SER A 111 6.63 14.37 -10.60
C SER A 111 5.19 14.79 -10.86
N ALA A 112 4.99 15.94 -11.49
CA ALA A 112 3.67 16.53 -11.68
C ALA A 112 2.69 15.58 -12.40
N GLY A 113 3.17 14.84 -13.42
CA GLY A 113 2.39 13.89 -14.19
C GLY A 113 2.00 12.62 -13.44
N THR A 114 2.67 12.30 -12.34
CA THR A 114 2.48 11.05 -11.59
C THR A 114 1.77 11.22 -10.26
N LYS A 115 1.44 12.46 -9.87
CA LYS A 115 0.81 12.80 -8.57
C LYS A 115 -0.43 11.96 -8.25
N LYS A 116 -1.28 11.69 -9.25
CA LYS A 116 -2.48 10.86 -9.05
C LYS A 116 -2.10 9.46 -8.62
N GLN A 117 -1.23 8.78 -9.37
CA GLN A 117 -0.81 7.41 -9.08
C GLN A 117 -0.01 7.32 -7.78
N PHE A 118 0.86 8.29 -7.51
CA PHE A 118 1.55 8.40 -6.23
C PHE A 118 0.57 8.50 -5.05
N GLY A 119 -0.49 9.31 -5.19
CA GLY A 119 -1.55 9.43 -4.18
C GLY A 119 -2.31 8.12 -3.93
N ILE A 120 -2.57 7.34 -5.00
CA ILE A 120 -3.19 6.02 -4.90
C ILE A 120 -2.27 5.06 -4.13
N LEU A 121 -1.01 4.96 -4.52
CA LEU A 121 -0.02 4.09 -3.86
C LEU A 121 0.15 4.45 -2.38
N LYS A 122 0.24 5.74 -2.06
CA LYS A 122 0.31 6.21 -0.67
C LYS A 122 -0.90 5.73 0.15
N LYS A 123 -2.10 5.78 -0.41
CA LYS A 123 -3.32 5.28 0.24
C LYS A 123 -3.31 3.76 0.41
N LEU A 124 -2.87 3.03 -0.63
CA LEU A 124 -2.78 1.57 -0.57
C LEU A 124 -1.77 1.10 0.48
N MET A 125 -0.62 1.76 0.59
CA MET A 125 0.40 1.46 1.61
C MET A 125 -0.08 1.77 3.04
N ALA A 126 -1.03 2.70 3.19
CA ALA A 126 -1.61 3.07 4.48
C ALA A 126 -2.86 2.26 4.84
N ARG A 127 -3.29 1.29 4.03
CA ARG A 127 -4.43 0.43 4.33
C ARG A 127 -4.11 -0.51 5.49
N GLU A 128 -4.99 -0.58 6.46
CA GLU A 128 -4.82 -1.43 7.65
C GLU A 128 -4.82 -2.93 7.35
N ASP A 129 -5.47 -3.33 6.25
CA ASP A 129 -5.53 -4.72 5.80
C ASP A 129 -4.32 -5.13 4.94
N VAL A 130 -3.44 -4.20 4.55
CA VAL A 130 -2.19 -4.50 3.83
C VAL A 130 -1.10 -4.87 4.83
N ALA A 131 -0.77 -6.15 4.88
CA ALA A 131 0.21 -6.68 5.82
C ALA A 131 1.64 -6.73 5.26
N SER A 132 1.81 -6.75 3.94
CA SER A 132 3.13 -6.87 3.31
C SER A 132 3.16 -6.22 1.93
N LEU A 133 4.36 -5.78 1.56
CA LEU A 133 4.67 -5.19 0.25
C LEU A 133 5.60 -6.13 -0.53
N VAL A 134 5.23 -6.40 -1.77
CA VAL A 134 6.07 -7.13 -2.74
C VAL A 134 6.51 -6.16 -3.82
N CYS A 135 7.80 -5.89 -3.90
CA CYS A 135 8.39 -5.10 -4.97
C CYS A 135 8.58 -6.01 -6.21
N ALA A 136 7.87 -5.70 -7.28
CA ALA A 136 7.93 -6.39 -8.57
C ALA A 136 8.28 -5.38 -9.69
N THR A 137 9.20 -4.48 -9.39
CA THR A 137 9.81 -3.56 -10.35
C THR A 137 11.04 -4.20 -10.98
N ASP A 138 11.51 -3.62 -12.08
CA ASP A 138 12.76 -4.03 -12.69
C ASP A 138 13.93 -3.81 -11.71
N ALA A 139 14.96 -4.65 -11.82
CA ALA A 139 16.20 -4.45 -11.10
C ALA A 139 16.97 -3.29 -11.74
N GLY A 140 17.19 -2.21 -10.96
CA GLY A 140 17.94 -1.02 -11.38
C GLY A 140 19.27 -0.93 -10.65
#